data_17a8f1fdfc357d2b1eac24a98faba4b6
#
_entry.id   17a8f1fdfc357d2b1eac24a98faba4b6
#
_cell.length_a   1.000
_cell.length_b   1.000
_cell.length_c   1.000
_cell.angle_alpha   90.00
_cell.angle_beta   90.00
_cell.angle_gamma   90.00
#
_symmetry.space_group_name_H-M   'P 1'
#
loop_
_entity.id
_entity.type
_entity.pdbx_description
1 polymer ?
#
loop_
_entity_poly.entity_id
_entity_poly.type
_entity_poly.pdbx_seq_one_letter_code
_entity_poly.pdbx_strand_id
1 'polypeptide(L)'
;MSDVKKLLKKHGQLNHLDAVKVVSHVQRDKDDWILNTVMLEGYDVPFQYNRKKQYKSLTGAQVNLTFYAESKTVAGIAIEMMRVVRIRRS
;
A
#
# COMPACT_ATOMS: atom_id res chain seq x y z
N MET A 1 21.93 -4.73 0.25
CA MET A 1 21.41 -6.09 0.34
C MET A 1 20.78 -6.40 1.67
N SER A 2 21.40 -5.95 2.74
CA SER A 2 20.87 -6.24 4.06
C SER A 2 19.45 -5.71 4.27
N ASP A 3 19.12 -4.55 3.72
CA ASP A 3 17.82 -3.94 3.93
C ASP A 3 16.70 -4.79 3.31
N VAL A 4 16.92 -5.30 2.13
CA VAL A 4 15.94 -6.16 1.47
C VAL A 4 15.79 -7.47 2.22
N LYS A 5 16.90 -8.07 2.64
CA LYS A 5 16.86 -9.30 3.41
C LYS A 5 16.16 -9.12 4.74
N LYS A 6 16.44 -8.01 5.42
CA LYS A 6 15.76 -7.71 6.68
C LYS A 6 14.27 -7.54 6.50
N LEU A 7 13.86 -6.86 5.44
CA LEU A 7 12.46 -6.63 5.15
C LEU A 7 11.75 -7.95 4.88
N LEU A 8 12.33 -8.82 4.05
CA LEU A 8 11.74 -10.10 3.75
C LEU A 8 11.64 -10.99 4.98
N LYS A 9 12.69 -10.98 5.79
CA LYS A 9 12.73 -11.80 7.00
C LYS A 9 11.75 -11.32 8.05
N LYS A 10 11.60 -10.00 8.19
CA LYS A 10 10.79 -9.41 9.23
C LYS A 10 9.30 -9.35 8.85
N HIS A 11 9.00 -9.05 7.61
CA HIS A 11 7.63 -8.81 7.14
C HIS A 11 7.14 -9.84 6.15
N GLY A 12 7.91 -10.89 5.92
CA GLY A 12 7.58 -11.89 4.94
C GLY A 12 8.03 -11.49 3.56
N GLN A 13 7.44 -12.10 2.56
CA GLN A 13 7.87 -11.94 1.18
C GLN A 13 7.30 -10.68 0.55
N LEU A 14 8.14 -9.98 -0.20
CA LEU A 14 7.65 -8.88 -1.04
C LEU A 14 6.90 -9.45 -2.23
N ASN A 15 5.80 -8.82 -2.55
CA ASN A 15 4.94 -9.19 -3.66
C ASN A 15 4.90 -8.06 -4.66
N HIS A 16 4.68 -8.41 -5.91
CA HIS A 16 4.64 -7.44 -6.99
C HIS A 16 3.41 -7.67 -7.87
N LEU A 17 2.74 -6.58 -8.25
CA LEU A 17 1.61 -6.61 -9.17
C LEU A 17 1.85 -5.62 -10.30
N ASP A 18 1.49 -6.03 -11.50
CA ASP A 18 1.62 -5.17 -12.68
C ASP A 18 0.25 -4.87 -13.28
N ALA A 19 0.08 -3.64 -13.71
CA ALA A 19 -1.09 -3.19 -14.47
C ALA A 19 -2.41 -3.54 -13.79
N VAL A 20 -2.48 -3.37 -12.47
CA VAL A 20 -3.71 -3.62 -11.73
C VAL A 20 -4.50 -2.32 -11.60
N LYS A 21 -5.81 -2.39 -11.78
CA LYS A 21 -6.67 -1.21 -11.76
C LYS A 21 -6.96 -0.76 -10.34
N VAL A 22 -6.85 0.54 -10.11
CA VAL A 22 -7.22 1.16 -8.84
C VAL A 22 -8.70 1.51 -8.89
N VAL A 23 -9.49 0.91 -7.99
CA VAL A 23 -10.93 1.19 -7.94
C VAL A 23 -11.27 2.35 -7.02
N SER A 24 -10.43 2.62 -6.03
CA SER A 24 -10.60 3.82 -5.20
C SER A 24 -9.25 4.25 -4.64
N HIS A 25 -9.14 5.55 -4.34
CA HIS A 25 -7.93 6.14 -3.79
C HIS A 25 -8.34 7.24 -2.83
N VAL A 26 -8.08 7.05 -1.56
CA VAL A 26 -8.39 8.02 -0.52
C VAL A 26 -7.09 8.58 0.03
N GLN A 27 -7.03 9.90 0.18
CA GLN A 27 -5.87 10.58 0.72
C GLN A 27 -6.32 11.33 1.97
N ARG A 28 -5.67 11.09 3.09
CA ARG A 28 -6.01 11.72 4.37
C ARG A 28 -4.78 12.33 5.00
N ASP A 29 -4.95 13.51 5.56
CA ASP A 29 -3.90 14.15 6.35
C ASP A 29 -3.69 13.36 7.63
N LYS A 30 -2.42 13.10 7.95
CA LYS A 30 -2.06 12.41 9.18
C LYS A 30 -0.74 12.99 9.65
N ASP A 31 -0.82 13.99 10.55
CA ASP A 31 0.35 14.71 11.04
C ASP A 31 1.10 15.35 9.85
N ASP A 32 2.37 15.01 9.66
CA ASP A 32 3.18 15.59 8.60
C ASP A 32 3.10 14.79 7.29
N TRP A 33 2.21 13.81 7.23
CA TRP A 33 2.11 12.91 6.10
C TRP A 33 0.72 12.87 5.53
N ILE A 34 0.63 12.44 4.28
CA ILE A 34 -0.65 12.11 3.66
C ILE A 34 -0.72 10.59 3.59
N LEU A 35 -1.67 10.03 4.31
CA LEU A 35 -1.91 8.58 4.25
C LEU A 35 -2.75 8.27 3.02
N ASN A 36 -2.22 7.43 2.15
CA ASN A 36 -2.89 7.01 0.94
C ASN A 36 -3.41 5.59 1.13
N THR A 37 -4.69 5.39 0.83
CA THR A 37 -5.32 4.07 0.86
C THR A 37 -5.91 3.81 -0.50
N VAL A 38 -5.45 2.76 -1.17
CA VAL A 38 -6.00 2.37 -2.47
C VAL A 38 -6.61 1.00 -2.38
N MET A 39 -7.74 0.84 -3.08
CA MET A 39 -8.35 -0.47 -3.26
C MET A 39 -8.13 -0.88 -4.69
N LEU A 40 -7.74 -2.12 -4.89
CA LEU A 40 -7.42 -2.65 -6.20
C LEU A 40 -8.49 -3.63 -6.65
N GLU A 41 -8.74 -3.65 -7.95
CA GLU A 41 -9.69 -4.59 -8.53
C GLU A 41 -9.27 -6.01 -8.25
N GLY A 42 -10.21 -6.81 -7.72
CA GLY A 42 -9.94 -8.20 -7.39
C GLY A 42 -9.34 -8.44 -6.01
N TYR A 43 -9.15 -7.40 -5.22
CA TYR A 43 -8.56 -7.51 -3.89
C TYR A 43 -9.47 -6.89 -2.84
N ASP A 44 -9.60 -7.57 -1.70
CA ASP A 44 -10.51 -7.15 -0.63
C ASP A 44 -9.80 -6.39 0.49
N VAL A 45 -8.50 -6.23 0.41
CA VAL A 45 -7.72 -5.60 1.47
C VAL A 45 -7.20 -4.25 1.01
N PRO A 46 -7.06 -3.28 1.95
CA PRO A 46 -6.51 -1.98 1.58
C PRO A 46 -5.00 -2.06 1.36
N PHE A 47 -4.52 -1.23 0.43
CA PHE A 47 -3.10 -1.04 0.18
C PHE A 47 -2.76 0.37 0.62
N GLN A 48 -1.84 0.52 1.56
CA GLN A 48 -1.55 1.81 2.19
C GLN A 48 -0.10 2.23 2.04
N TYR A 49 0.10 3.53 1.88
CA TYR A 49 1.43 4.14 1.83
C TYR A 49 1.32 5.61 2.22
N ASN A 50 2.45 6.20 2.60
CA ASN A 50 2.50 7.61 3.01
C ASN A 50 3.23 8.44 1.97
N ARG A 51 2.79 9.70 1.81
CA ARG A 51 3.45 10.69 0.97
C ARG A 51 3.53 12.00 1.72
N LYS A 52 4.49 12.84 1.33
CA LYS A 52 4.62 14.18 1.91
C LYS A 52 3.63 15.15 1.30
N LYS A 53 3.23 14.92 0.06
CA LYS A 53 2.34 15.79 -0.70
C LYS A 53 1.11 15.03 -1.14
N GLN A 54 0.05 15.77 -1.39
CA GLN A 54 -1.13 15.19 -2.00
C GLN A 54 -0.92 15.16 -3.52
N TYR A 55 -1.15 14.02 -4.10
CA TYR A 55 -1.00 13.82 -5.53
C TYR A 55 -2.35 13.59 -6.19
N LYS A 56 -2.38 13.66 -7.51
CA LYS A 56 -3.58 13.36 -8.27
C LYS A 56 -4.06 11.94 -7.96
N SER A 57 -5.37 11.79 -7.83
CA SER A 57 -5.96 10.49 -7.54
C SER A 57 -5.59 9.46 -8.60
N LEU A 58 -5.32 8.25 -8.15
CA LEU A 58 -5.04 7.12 -9.03
C LEU A 58 -6.29 6.34 -9.41
N THR A 59 -7.46 6.74 -8.92
CA THR A 59 -8.71 6.04 -9.22
C THR A 59 -8.89 5.90 -10.72
N GLY A 60 -9.12 4.67 -11.18
CA GLY A 60 -9.29 4.37 -12.58
C GLY A 60 -7.99 4.09 -13.33
N ALA A 61 -6.84 4.37 -12.72
CA ALA A 61 -5.56 4.12 -13.36
C ALA A 61 -5.12 2.68 -13.14
N GLN A 62 -4.26 2.20 -14.03
CA GLN A 62 -3.55 0.95 -13.81
C GLN A 62 -2.19 1.27 -13.21
N VAL A 63 -1.80 0.50 -12.21
CA VAL A 63 -0.56 0.75 -11.48
C VAL A 63 0.26 -0.53 -11.34
N ASN A 64 1.56 -0.32 -11.16
CA ASN A 64 2.48 -1.38 -10.77
C ASN A 64 2.90 -1.09 -9.35
N LEU A 65 2.90 -2.10 -8.49
CA LEU A 65 3.26 -1.88 -7.10
C LEU A 65 3.97 -3.08 -6.50
N THR A 66 4.77 -2.78 -5.50
CA THR A 66 5.45 -3.76 -4.67
C THR A 66 4.98 -3.56 -3.24
N PHE A 67 4.64 -4.64 -2.56
CA PHE A 67 4.02 -4.55 -1.25
C PHE A 67 4.29 -5.80 -0.43
N TYR A 68 3.98 -5.72 0.86
CA TYR A 68 4.00 -6.87 1.75
C TYR A 68 2.80 -6.81 2.70
N ALA A 69 2.40 -7.98 3.19
CA ALA A 69 1.28 -8.06 4.13
C ALA A 69 1.73 -7.58 5.50
N GLU A 70 0.84 -6.82 6.15
CA GLU A 70 1.08 -6.31 7.49
C GLU A 70 -0.21 -6.40 8.29
N SER A 71 -0.10 -6.74 9.57
CA SER A 71 -1.23 -6.76 10.48
C SER A 71 -1.07 -5.66 11.51
N LYS A 72 -2.16 -4.96 11.79
CA LYS A 72 -2.22 -3.96 12.85
C LYS A 72 -3.26 -4.38 13.86
N THR A 73 -2.99 -4.13 15.13
CA THR A 73 -3.98 -4.34 16.17
C THR A 73 -4.61 -3.01 16.53
N VAL A 74 -5.92 -2.91 16.33
CA VAL A 74 -6.68 -1.71 16.64
C VAL A 74 -7.80 -2.11 17.58
N ALA A 75 -7.80 -1.54 18.78
CA ALA A 75 -8.82 -1.86 19.80
C ALA A 75 -8.94 -3.36 20.05
N GLY A 76 -7.81 -4.07 20.05
CA GLY A 76 -7.78 -5.50 20.31
C GLY A 76 -8.12 -6.38 19.12
N ILE A 77 -8.38 -5.79 17.97
CA ILE A 77 -8.73 -6.53 16.75
C ILE A 77 -7.58 -6.46 15.76
N ALA A 78 -7.18 -7.61 15.26
CA ALA A 78 -6.13 -7.67 14.24
C ALA A 78 -6.75 -7.32 12.88
N ILE A 79 -6.18 -6.32 12.21
CA ILE A 79 -6.63 -5.86 10.92
C ILE A 79 -5.50 -6.08 9.92
N GLU A 80 -5.80 -6.78 8.83
CA GLU A 80 -4.83 -7.02 7.78
C GLU A 80 -4.86 -5.90 6.75
N MET A 81 -3.68 -5.53 6.29
CA MET A 81 -3.52 -4.54 5.24
C MET A 81 -2.26 -4.85 4.45
N MET A 82 -2.15 -4.26 3.28
CA MET A 82 -0.93 -4.37 2.48
C MET A 82 -0.15 -3.07 2.58
N ARG A 83 1.10 -3.17 2.97
CA ARG A 83 1.99 -2.02 3.05
C ARG A 83 2.70 -1.86 1.71
N VAL A 84 2.44 -0.76 1.02
CA VAL A 84 3.05 -0.50 -0.27
C VAL A 84 4.44 0.08 -0.09
N VAL A 85 5.42 -0.57 -0.71
CA VAL A 85 6.80 -0.12 -0.70
C VAL A 85 7.04 0.80 -1.90
N ARG A 86 6.41 0.50 -3.02
CA ARG A 86 6.58 1.26 -4.25
C ARG A 86 5.31 1.14 -5.09
N ILE A 87 4.88 2.25 -5.65
CA ILE A 87 3.71 2.29 -6.53
C ILE A 87 3.93 3.34 -7.60
N ARG A 88 3.54 3.02 -8.83
CA ARG A 88 3.59 3.98 -9.91
C ARG A 88 2.64 3.56 -11.03
N ARG A 89 2.27 4.51 -11.86
CA ARG A 89 1.40 4.23 -13.00
C ARG A 89 2.08 3.25 -13.95
N SER A 90 1.28 2.36 -14.42
CA SER A 90 1.70 1.37 -15.39
C SER A 90 1.91 1.99 -16.78
#